data_82e2ffa96ec97cc212ca89789e5c594f
#
_entry.id   82e2ffa96ec97cc212ca89789e5c594f
#
_cell.length_a   1.000
_cell.length_b   1.000
_cell.length_c   1.000
_cell.angle_alpha   90.00
_cell.angle_beta   90.00
_cell.angle_gamma   90.00
#
_symmetry.space_group_name_H-M   'P 1'
#
loop_
_entity.id
_entity.type
_entity.pdbx_description
1 polymer ?
#
loop_
_entity_poly.entity_id
_entity_poly.type
_entity_poly.pdbx_seq_one_letter_code
_entity_poly.pdbx_strand_id
1 'polypeptide(L)'
;MEIKWLSYVPLYVALCEERSIAGAAKRLNCSNAHVSRQLKQLEDILSVQLIQRTTRQFNLTYDGLRFYQQVKQLLEGAEQINEQVMANEIVSGKLRIAASASFGAALLSQTLIEFRLQHPQVSVEVIFTETPLDLIEAGFDIAFYFTDTPPEGYVGHQLRTLHCKPIAHRSYLADKPNVSTPEELGDLEHILYKSRDLVLDKWTFTHKQTQQQCSIELESTLSFNLVQSMLDATLAGCGVAM
;
A
#
# COMPACT_ATOMS: atom_id res chain seq x y z
N MET A 1 -28.80 7.71 26.70
CA MET A 1 -29.38 7.69 25.33
C MET A 1 -28.94 6.38 24.68
N GLU A 2 -29.90 5.49 24.43
CA GLU A 2 -29.59 4.17 23.84
C GLU A 2 -29.60 4.29 22.33
N ILE A 3 -28.42 4.11 21.70
CA ILE A 3 -28.28 4.14 20.23
C ILE A 3 -28.44 2.70 19.71
N LYS A 4 -29.68 2.29 19.43
CA LYS A 4 -30.04 0.90 19.11
C LYS A 4 -29.34 0.33 17.89
N TRP A 5 -28.93 1.16 16.92
CA TRP A 5 -28.24 0.69 15.73
C TRP A 5 -26.74 0.44 15.92
N LEU A 6 -26.15 0.86 17.03
CA LEU A 6 -24.70 0.80 17.22
C LEU A 6 -24.14 -0.63 17.21
N SER A 7 -24.91 -1.58 17.77
CA SER A 7 -24.51 -3.00 17.79
C SER A 7 -24.43 -3.65 16.40
N TYR A 8 -25.03 -3.03 15.39
CA TYR A 8 -25.03 -3.54 14.01
C TYR A 8 -23.88 -2.98 13.17
N VAL A 9 -23.16 -1.98 13.67
CA VAL A 9 -22.10 -1.28 12.92
C VAL A 9 -20.98 -2.21 12.44
N PRO A 10 -20.41 -3.11 13.27
CA PRO A 10 -19.35 -4.01 12.80
C PRO A 10 -19.81 -4.91 11.66
N LEU A 11 -21.05 -5.39 11.73
CA LEU A 11 -21.64 -6.21 10.67
C LEU A 11 -21.83 -5.42 9.38
N TYR A 12 -22.33 -4.20 9.49
CA TYR A 12 -22.58 -3.34 8.33
C TYR A 12 -21.27 -2.94 7.63
N VAL A 13 -20.25 -2.61 8.40
CA VAL A 13 -18.91 -2.30 7.85
C VAL A 13 -18.33 -3.53 7.14
N ALA A 14 -18.39 -4.72 7.75
CA ALA A 14 -17.97 -5.95 7.11
C ALA A 14 -18.73 -6.22 5.78
N LEU A 15 -20.03 -5.97 5.74
CA LEU A 15 -20.84 -6.09 4.51
C LEU A 15 -20.37 -5.15 3.40
N CYS A 16 -20.06 -3.88 3.74
CA CYS A 16 -19.62 -2.88 2.78
C CYS A 16 -18.24 -3.21 2.20
N GLU A 17 -17.32 -3.68 3.03
CA GLU A 17 -15.94 -4.02 2.65
C GLU A 17 -15.88 -5.31 1.82
N GLU A 18 -16.58 -6.37 2.26
CA GLU A 18 -16.62 -7.66 1.57
C GLU A 18 -17.54 -7.67 0.33
N ARG A 19 -18.38 -6.66 0.18
CA ARG A 19 -19.36 -6.51 -0.91
C ARG A 19 -20.21 -7.77 -1.14
N SER A 20 -20.38 -8.58 -0.10
CA SER A 20 -21.17 -9.82 -0.17
C SER A 20 -21.59 -10.28 1.22
N ILE A 21 -22.80 -10.86 1.31
CA ILE A 21 -23.31 -11.48 2.54
C ILE A 21 -22.43 -12.65 2.96
N ALA A 22 -21.98 -13.45 2.00
CA ALA A 22 -21.15 -14.61 2.28
C ALA A 22 -19.74 -14.22 2.79
N GLY A 23 -19.13 -13.19 2.22
CA GLY A 23 -17.86 -12.63 2.68
C GLY A 23 -17.97 -12.10 4.11
N ALA A 24 -18.98 -11.26 4.38
CA ALA A 24 -19.24 -10.73 5.71
C ALA A 24 -19.50 -11.83 6.73
N ALA A 25 -20.29 -12.84 6.38
CA ALA A 25 -20.58 -13.99 7.24
C ALA A 25 -19.30 -14.78 7.60
N LYS A 26 -18.44 -15.02 6.61
CA LYS A 26 -17.14 -15.67 6.80
C LYS A 26 -16.23 -14.83 7.71
N ARG A 27 -16.12 -13.54 7.47
CA ARG A 27 -15.30 -12.61 8.27
C ARG A 27 -15.76 -12.53 9.73
N LEU A 28 -17.08 -12.54 9.96
CA LEU A 28 -17.68 -12.42 11.29
C LEU A 28 -17.93 -13.81 11.95
N ASN A 29 -17.51 -14.90 11.32
CA ASN A 29 -17.69 -16.26 11.79
C ASN A 29 -19.16 -16.58 12.16
N CYS A 30 -20.09 -16.20 11.28
CA CYS A 30 -21.52 -16.41 11.48
C CYS A 30 -22.21 -16.92 10.19
N SER A 31 -23.51 -17.19 10.24
CA SER A 31 -24.27 -17.67 9.08
C SER A 31 -24.76 -16.53 8.19
N ASN A 32 -24.91 -16.79 6.87
CA ASN A 32 -25.51 -15.85 5.92
C ASN A 32 -26.91 -15.39 6.36
N ALA A 33 -27.69 -16.29 6.95
CA ALA A 33 -29.02 -16.00 7.48
C ALA A 33 -28.95 -15.02 8.65
N HIS A 34 -27.93 -15.12 9.50
CA HIS A 34 -27.69 -14.18 10.58
C HIS A 34 -27.38 -12.79 10.03
N VAL A 35 -26.43 -12.67 9.10
CA VAL A 35 -26.07 -11.40 8.46
C VAL A 35 -27.28 -10.74 7.81
N SER A 36 -28.07 -11.50 7.04
CA SER A 36 -29.27 -10.96 6.37
C SER A 36 -30.32 -10.46 7.35
N ARG A 37 -30.51 -11.16 8.47
CA ARG A 37 -31.47 -10.76 9.52
C ARG A 37 -31.02 -9.48 10.23
N GLN A 38 -29.75 -9.39 10.60
CA GLN A 38 -29.17 -8.24 11.28
C GLN A 38 -29.18 -7.00 10.38
N LEU A 39 -28.88 -7.17 9.07
CA LEU A 39 -29.00 -6.07 8.12
C LEU A 39 -30.44 -5.54 8.04
N LYS A 40 -31.42 -6.43 7.95
CA LYS A 40 -32.83 -6.02 7.94
C LYS A 40 -33.23 -5.27 9.20
N GLN A 41 -32.81 -5.76 10.37
CA GLN A 41 -33.07 -5.09 11.66
C GLN A 41 -32.43 -3.69 11.70
N LEU A 42 -31.22 -3.52 11.17
CA LEU A 42 -30.57 -2.22 11.06
C LEU A 42 -31.36 -1.26 10.16
N GLU A 43 -31.77 -1.72 8.99
CA GLU A 43 -32.58 -0.94 8.04
C GLU A 43 -33.96 -0.56 8.65
N ASP A 44 -34.57 -1.48 9.39
CA ASP A 44 -35.83 -1.24 10.11
C ASP A 44 -35.65 -0.17 11.23
N ILE A 45 -34.56 -0.23 12.00
CA ILE A 45 -34.24 0.75 13.06
C ILE A 45 -33.99 2.14 12.46
N LEU A 46 -33.28 2.21 11.34
CA LEU A 46 -32.96 3.47 10.67
C LEU A 46 -34.10 3.97 9.76
N SER A 47 -35.10 3.13 9.49
CA SER A 47 -36.21 3.38 8.56
C SER A 47 -35.74 3.76 7.15
N VAL A 48 -34.56 3.26 6.74
CA VAL A 48 -33.98 3.47 5.41
C VAL A 48 -33.38 2.18 4.88
N GLN A 49 -33.42 2.00 3.57
CA GLN A 49 -32.76 0.88 2.90
C GLN A 49 -31.30 1.27 2.65
N LEU A 50 -30.35 0.47 3.16
CA LEU A 50 -28.91 0.73 3.04
C LEU A 50 -28.29 -0.02 1.86
N ILE A 51 -28.86 -1.18 1.48
CA ILE A 51 -28.35 -2.02 0.41
C ILE A 51 -29.46 -2.28 -0.63
N GLN A 52 -29.15 -2.04 -1.88
CA GLN A 52 -30.04 -2.42 -2.99
C GLN A 52 -29.97 -3.94 -3.21
N ARG A 53 -31.11 -4.61 -3.02
CA ARG A 53 -31.21 -6.05 -3.28
C ARG A 53 -31.52 -6.31 -4.74
N THR A 54 -30.49 -6.50 -5.55
CA THR A 54 -30.64 -7.18 -6.82
C THR A 54 -29.97 -8.53 -6.76
N THR A 55 -30.54 -9.57 -7.38
CA THR A 55 -30.07 -10.96 -7.31
C THR A 55 -28.68 -11.19 -7.91
N ARG A 56 -28.01 -10.16 -8.44
CA ARG A 56 -26.73 -10.26 -9.15
C ARG A 56 -25.63 -9.27 -8.72
N GLN A 57 -25.97 -8.22 -7.93
CA GLN A 57 -24.95 -7.23 -7.53
C GLN A 57 -25.23 -6.69 -6.14
N PHE A 58 -24.16 -6.57 -5.33
CA PHE A 58 -24.17 -5.89 -4.05
C PHE A 58 -23.91 -4.40 -4.28
N ASN A 59 -24.93 -3.58 -4.13
CA ASN A 59 -24.82 -2.13 -4.27
C ASN A 59 -25.34 -1.41 -3.02
N LEU A 60 -24.60 -0.42 -2.55
CA LEU A 60 -25.08 0.48 -1.51
C LEU A 60 -26.07 1.49 -2.10
N THR A 61 -27.08 1.85 -1.32
CA THR A 61 -27.89 3.03 -1.60
C THR A 61 -27.09 4.31 -1.30
N TYR A 62 -27.62 5.47 -1.67
CA TYR A 62 -27.02 6.75 -1.27
C TYR A 62 -26.92 6.89 0.25
N ASP A 63 -28.00 6.54 0.96
CA ASP A 63 -28.04 6.56 2.43
C ASP A 63 -27.11 5.50 3.03
N GLY A 64 -26.99 4.32 2.38
CA GLY A 64 -26.04 3.28 2.75
C GLY A 64 -24.59 3.76 2.68
N LEU A 65 -24.21 4.44 1.59
CA LEU A 65 -22.87 4.98 1.44
C LEU A 65 -22.56 6.05 2.52
N ARG A 66 -23.48 6.98 2.73
CA ARG A 66 -23.35 8.01 3.76
C ARG A 66 -23.23 7.40 5.17
N PHE A 67 -24.09 6.44 5.49
CA PHE A 67 -24.06 5.75 6.77
C PHE A 67 -22.73 4.99 6.93
N TYR A 68 -22.24 4.29 5.91
CA TYR A 68 -20.95 3.61 5.94
C TYR A 68 -19.80 4.55 6.30
N GLN A 69 -19.70 5.70 5.63
CA GLN A 69 -18.66 6.69 5.89
C GLN A 69 -18.67 7.18 7.34
N GLN A 70 -19.87 7.44 7.89
CA GLN A 70 -20.01 7.94 9.27
C GLN A 70 -19.69 6.86 10.32
N VAL A 71 -20.17 5.64 10.13
CA VAL A 71 -19.92 4.56 11.10
C VAL A 71 -18.50 4.03 11.04
N LYS A 72 -17.83 4.13 9.90
CA LYS A 72 -16.42 3.80 9.77
C LYS A 72 -15.56 4.75 10.62
N GLN A 73 -15.78 6.05 10.53
CA GLN A 73 -15.12 7.04 11.38
C GLN A 73 -15.40 6.81 12.88
N LEU A 74 -16.63 6.41 13.21
CA LEU A 74 -17.00 6.08 14.59
C LEU A 74 -16.22 4.87 15.12
N LEU A 75 -16.06 3.81 14.30
CA LEU A 75 -15.29 2.62 14.68
C LEU A 75 -13.81 2.94 14.83
N GLU A 76 -13.23 3.67 13.90
CA GLU A 76 -11.84 4.13 13.98
C GLU A 76 -11.60 4.96 15.27
N GLY A 77 -12.52 5.84 15.61
CA GLY A 77 -12.48 6.59 16.86
C GLY A 77 -12.63 5.71 18.11
N ALA A 78 -13.50 4.71 18.07
CA ALA A 78 -13.67 3.76 19.17
C ALA A 78 -12.44 2.86 19.37
N GLU A 79 -11.79 2.42 18.27
CA GLU A 79 -10.53 1.69 18.30
C GLU A 79 -9.42 2.54 18.91
N GLN A 80 -9.30 3.81 18.52
CA GLN A 80 -8.35 4.76 19.11
C GLN A 80 -8.57 4.95 20.63
N ILE A 81 -9.83 5.07 21.08
CA ILE A 81 -10.15 5.15 22.50
C ILE A 81 -9.75 3.85 23.21
N ASN A 82 -10.04 2.70 22.62
CA ASN A 82 -9.67 1.40 23.19
C ASN A 82 -8.14 1.25 23.28
N GLU A 83 -7.42 1.65 22.25
CA GLU A 83 -5.96 1.73 22.26
C GLU A 83 -5.44 2.68 23.35
N GLN A 84 -6.02 3.87 23.49
CA GLN A 84 -5.65 4.85 24.53
C GLN A 84 -5.96 4.36 25.96
N VAL A 85 -7.06 3.65 26.16
CA VAL A 85 -7.46 3.10 27.48
C VAL A 85 -6.68 1.82 27.81
N MET A 86 -6.39 0.98 26.82
CA MET A 86 -5.51 -0.18 26.97
C MET A 86 -4.03 0.21 27.07
N ALA A 87 -3.65 1.39 26.54
CA ALA A 87 -2.31 1.97 26.64
C ALA A 87 -1.98 2.52 28.05
N ASN A 88 -2.42 1.87 29.10
CA ASN A 88 -1.84 2.07 30.42
C ASN A 88 -0.40 1.53 30.54
N GLU A 89 0.12 0.91 29.50
CA GLU A 89 1.56 0.70 29.32
C GLU A 89 2.11 1.86 28.47
N ILE A 90 2.86 2.73 29.12
CA ILE A 90 3.62 3.79 28.45
C ILE A 90 4.51 3.11 27.42
N VAL A 91 4.14 3.22 26.13
CA VAL A 91 4.93 2.67 25.03
C VAL A 91 6.28 3.37 25.03
N SER A 92 7.32 2.65 25.42
CA SER A 92 8.68 3.17 25.58
C SER A 92 9.69 2.15 25.08
N GLY A 93 10.89 2.60 24.78
CA GLY A 93 11.97 1.74 24.32
C GLY A 93 12.64 2.25 23.06
N LYS A 94 13.39 1.38 22.39
CA LYS A 94 14.08 1.69 21.14
C LYS A 94 13.48 0.88 20.00
N LEU A 95 13.14 1.57 18.91
CA LEU A 95 12.67 0.98 17.67
C LEU A 95 13.70 1.24 16.57
N ARG A 96 14.29 0.17 16.02
CA ARG A 96 15.28 0.24 14.96
C ARG A 96 14.66 -0.25 13.65
N ILE A 97 14.70 0.60 12.65
CA ILE A 97 14.06 0.37 11.35
C ILE A 97 15.09 0.45 10.23
N ALA A 98 15.07 -0.54 9.34
CA ALA A 98 15.78 -0.48 8.07
C ALA A 98 14.81 -0.21 6.91
N ALA A 99 15.19 0.62 5.97
CA ALA A 99 14.37 0.90 4.80
C ALA A 99 15.24 1.33 3.61
N SER A 100 14.73 1.17 2.38
CA SER A 100 15.38 1.79 1.22
C SER A 100 15.31 3.31 1.31
N ALA A 101 16.34 4.00 0.83
CA ALA A 101 16.43 5.46 0.93
C ALA A 101 15.25 6.15 0.22
N SER A 102 14.86 5.66 -0.95
CA SER A 102 13.75 6.23 -1.73
C SER A 102 12.39 6.09 -1.03
N PHE A 103 12.08 4.90 -0.50
CA PHE A 103 10.86 4.67 0.27
C PHE A 103 10.87 5.46 1.58
N GLY A 104 12.01 5.41 2.28
CA GLY A 104 12.17 6.08 3.56
C GLY A 104 11.98 7.59 3.47
N ALA A 105 12.61 8.22 2.50
CA ALA A 105 12.51 9.67 2.32
C ALA A 105 11.11 10.11 1.85
N ALA A 106 10.48 9.35 0.96
CA ALA A 106 9.22 9.75 0.34
C ALA A 106 7.98 9.47 1.22
N LEU A 107 7.97 8.39 1.97
CA LEU A 107 6.76 7.91 2.64
C LEU A 107 6.94 7.64 4.13
N LEU A 108 8.05 7.00 4.53
CA LEU A 108 8.22 6.52 5.90
C LEU A 108 8.56 7.63 6.88
N SER A 109 9.37 8.60 6.47
CA SER A 109 9.87 9.67 7.35
C SER A 109 8.73 10.46 8.00
N GLN A 110 7.72 10.85 7.24
CA GLN A 110 6.59 11.61 7.77
C GLN A 110 5.79 10.78 8.80
N THR A 111 5.51 9.52 8.48
CA THR A 111 4.81 8.59 9.39
C THR A 111 5.57 8.40 10.70
N LEU A 112 6.89 8.25 10.64
CA LEU A 112 7.72 8.09 11.84
C LEU A 112 7.82 9.36 12.67
N ILE A 113 7.81 10.53 12.05
CA ILE A 113 7.74 11.81 12.76
C ILE A 113 6.42 11.89 13.55
N GLU A 114 5.30 11.58 12.91
CA GLU A 114 3.99 11.57 13.56
C GLU A 114 3.92 10.55 14.69
N PHE A 115 4.39 9.32 14.46
CA PHE A 115 4.51 8.29 15.48
C PHE A 115 5.35 8.76 16.67
N ARG A 116 6.50 9.37 16.44
CA ARG A 116 7.38 9.87 17.50
C ARG A 116 6.74 11.01 18.33
N LEU A 117 5.94 11.84 17.69
CA LEU A 117 5.19 12.90 18.39
C LEU A 117 4.11 12.31 19.30
N GLN A 118 3.46 11.22 18.88
CA GLN A 118 2.44 10.53 19.68
C GLN A 118 3.06 9.67 20.80
N HIS A 119 4.25 9.12 20.59
CA HIS A 119 4.95 8.24 21.53
C HIS A 119 6.32 8.82 21.94
N PRO A 120 6.34 9.89 22.76
CA PRO A 120 7.58 10.62 23.09
C PRO A 120 8.61 9.83 23.88
N GLN A 121 8.26 8.67 24.42
CA GLN A 121 9.17 7.79 25.15
C GLN A 121 9.80 6.69 24.26
N VAL A 122 9.41 6.61 22.97
CA VAL A 122 10.02 5.70 22.01
C VAL A 122 11.18 6.40 21.32
N SER A 123 12.35 5.85 21.38
CA SER A 123 13.51 6.25 20.56
C SER A 123 13.42 5.54 19.22
N VAL A 124 13.32 6.27 18.12
CA VAL A 124 13.28 5.71 16.76
C VAL A 124 14.60 5.97 16.06
N GLU A 125 15.24 4.91 15.61
CA GLU A 125 16.47 4.93 14.79
C GLU A 125 16.14 4.33 13.42
N VAL A 126 16.36 5.09 12.35
CA VAL A 126 16.12 4.62 10.98
C VAL A 126 17.42 4.60 10.22
N ILE A 127 17.72 3.45 9.61
CA ILE A 127 18.89 3.30 8.73
C ILE A 127 18.39 3.04 7.32
N PHE A 128 18.80 3.92 6.42
CA PHE A 128 18.51 3.75 5.00
C PHE A 128 19.61 2.91 4.34
N THR A 129 19.20 1.79 3.75
CA THR A 129 20.09 0.87 3.07
C THR A 129 19.38 0.21 1.90
N GLU A 130 20.11 0.05 0.80
CA GLU A 130 19.62 -0.66 -0.37
C GLU A 130 20.04 -2.14 -0.37
N THR A 131 20.93 -2.52 0.55
CA THR A 131 21.37 -3.91 0.69
C THR A 131 20.47 -4.64 1.69
N PRO A 132 19.94 -5.81 1.33
CA PRO A 132 19.23 -6.66 2.28
C PRO A 132 20.12 -6.96 3.49
N LEU A 133 19.57 -6.79 4.68
CA LEU A 133 20.26 -7.03 5.95
C LEU A 133 19.67 -8.27 6.61
N ASP A 134 20.52 -9.03 7.29
CA ASP A 134 20.03 -9.93 8.33
C ASP A 134 19.55 -9.07 9.50
N LEU A 135 18.23 -9.01 9.66
CA LEU A 135 17.60 -8.12 10.65
C LEU A 135 17.95 -8.54 12.07
N ILE A 136 18.09 -9.84 12.31
CA ILE A 136 18.38 -10.39 13.64
C ILE A 136 19.83 -10.06 14.00
N GLU A 137 20.79 -10.36 13.13
CA GLU A 137 22.20 -10.08 13.35
C GLU A 137 22.47 -8.58 13.47
N ALA A 138 21.83 -7.78 12.61
CA ALA A 138 21.96 -6.33 12.62
C ALA A 138 21.14 -5.63 13.71
N GLY A 139 20.27 -6.38 14.42
CA GLY A 139 19.45 -5.89 15.53
C GLY A 139 18.39 -4.88 15.12
N PHE A 140 17.71 -5.11 13.98
CA PHE A 140 16.57 -4.33 13.54
C PHE A 140 15.25 -5.02 13.95
N ASP A 141 14.27 -4.20 14.34
CA ASP A 141 12.93 -4.67 14.71
C ASP A 141 12.03 -4.80 13.48
N ILE A 142 12.19 -3.87 12.53
CA ILE A 142 11.37 -3.79 11.32
C ILE A 142 12.26 -3.44 10.12
N ALA A 143 11.94 -4.02 8.95
CA ALA A 143 12.52 -3.60 7.69
C ALA A 143 11.47 -3.43 6.60
N PHE A 144 11.67 -2.43 5.75
CA PHE A 144 10.85 -2.15 4.58
C PHE A 144 11.67 -2.42 3.31
N TYR A 145 11.28 -3.45 2.58
CA TYR A 145 11.95 -3.87 1.34
C TYR A 145 10.98 -3.90 0.16
N PHE A 146 11.54 -3.64 -1.01
CA PHE A 146 10.90 -3.97 -2.28
C PHE A 146 11.31 -5.40 -2.64
N THR A 147 10.37 -6.33 -2.56
CA THR A 147 10.60 -7.75 -2.87
C THR A 147 9.30 -8.41 -3.27
N ASP A 148 9.39 -9.40 -4.14
CA ASP A 148 8.25 -10.25 -4.51
C ASP A 148 8.05 -11.39 -3.49
N THR A 149 9.10 -11.73 -2.75
CA THR A 149 9.09 -12.80 -1.73
C THR A 149 9.79 -12.33 -0.46
N PRO A 150 9.14 -12.42 0.71
CA PRO A 150 9.82 -12.13 1.97
C PRO A 150 10.96 -13.13 2.19
N PRO A 151 12.08 -12.70 2.81
CA PRO A 151 13.17 -13.59 3.17
C PRO A 151 12.70 -14.69 4.14
N GLU A 152 13.29 -15.88 4.05
CA GLU A 152 13.01 -16.98 4.97
C GLU A 152 13.33 -16.60 6.42
N GLY A 153 12.50 -17.08 7.36
CA GLY A 153 12.69 -16.83 8.79
C GLY A 153 12.08 -15.53 9.33
N TYR A 154 11.47 -14.73 8.47
CA TYR A 154 10.80 -13.49 8.87
C TYR A 154 9.28 -13.53 8.59
N VAL A 155 8.54 -12.76 9.36
CA VAL A 155 7.11 -12.51 9.09
C VAL A 155 7.00 -11.30 8.17
N GLY A 156 6.52 -11.53 6.95
CA GLY A 156 6.34 -10.47 5.95
C GLY A 156 4.88 -10.03 5.84
N HIS A 157 4.65 -8.71 5.84
CA HIS A 157 3.36 -8.10 5.56
C HIS A 157 3.46 -7.26 4.28
N GLN A 158 2.69 -7.62 3.27
CA GLN A 158 2.63 -6.83 2.04
C GLN A 158 1.85 -5.53 2.29
N LEU A 159 2.53 -4.41 2.18
CA LEU A 159 1.90 -3.10 2.32
C LEU A 159 1.24 -2.64 1.02
N ARG A 160 1.94 -2.78 -0.10
CA ARG A 160 1.47 -2.32 -1.41
C ARG A 160 2.24 -3.00 -2.54
N THR A 161 1.57 -3.17 -3.69
CA THR A 161 2.24 -3.47 -4.96
C THR A 161 2.57 -2.16 -5.67
N LEU A 162 3.82 -2.01 -6.10
CA LEU A 162 4.27 -0.85 -6.87
C LEU A 162 4.35 -1.24 -8.35
N HIS A 163 3.96 -0.29 -9.19
CA HIS A 163 4.09 -0.41 -10.63
C HIS A 163 5.07 0.64 -11.12
N CYS A 164 6.20 0.19 -11.65
CA CYS A 164 7.16 1.08 -12.28
C CYS A 164 6.70 1.44 -13.69
N LYS A 165 7.13 2.61 -14.16
CA LYS A 165 6.88 3.09 -15.51
C LYS A 165 8.14 3.74 -16.05
N PRO A 166 8.49 3.53 -17.34
CA PRO A 166 9.57 4.29 -17.95
C PRO A 166 9.19 5.77 -18.02
N ILE A 167 10.13 6.62 -17.67
CA ILE A 167 10.01 8.08 -17.70
C ILE A 167 11.20 8.70 -18.44
N ALA A 168 10.95 9.77 -19.16
CA ALA A 168 11.99 10.57 -19.80
C ALA A 168 11.58 12.04 -19.82
N HIS A 169 12.55 12.95 -19.87
CA HIS A 169 12.27 14.36 -20.05
C HIS A 169 11.80 14.64 -21.48
N ARG A 170 10.88 15.57 -21.63
CA ARG A 170 10.30 15.94 -22.95
C ARG A 170 11.38 16.38 -23.96
N SER A 171 12.39 17.12 -23.52
CA SER A 171 13.46 17.57 -24.42
C SER A 171 14.30 16.41 -24.96
N TYR A 172 14.50 15.35 -24.18
CA TYR A 172 15.23 14.17 -24.64
C TYR A 172 14.46 13.44 -25.75
N LEU A 173 13.14 13.40 -25.68
CA LEU A 173 12.29 12.74 -26.66
C LEU A 173 11.99 13.59 -27.91
N ALA A 174 12.30 14.89 -27.89
CA ALA A 174 11.92 15.83 -28.97
C ALA A 174 12.46 15.42 -30.36
N ASP A 175 13.68 14.89 -30.39
CA ASP A 175 14.38 14.47 -31.62
C ASP A 175 14.46 12.93 -31.75
N LYS A 176 13.69 12.20 -30.96
CA LYS A 176 13.66 10.72 -30.96
C LYS A 176 12.39 10.20 -31.65
N PRO A 177 12.45 9.01 -32.27
CA PRO A 177 11.26 8.37 -32.80
C PRO A 177 10.24 8.11 -31.70
N ASN A 178 8.96 8.08 -32.07
CA ASN A 178 7.89 7.78 -31.15
C ASN A 178 7.98 6.34 -30.67
N VAL A 179 8.03 6.11 -29.37
CA VAL A 179 8.12 4.78 -28.75
C VAL A 179 6.70 4.25 -28.50
N SER A 180 6.38 3.14 -29.13
CA SER A 180 5.05 2.51 -29.06
C SER A 180 5.10 1.09 -28.47
N THR A 181 6.25 0.44 -28.49
CA THR A 181 6.46 -0.91 -27.96
C THR A 181 7.61 -0.94 -26.95
N PRO A 182 7.65 -1.94 -26.07
CA PRO A 182 8.75 -2.09 -25.12
C PRO A 182 10.11 -2.27 -25.81
N GLU A 183 10.16 -2.98 -26.93
CA GLU A 183 11.39 -3.27 -27.68
C GLU A 183 12.04 -1.98 -28.20
N GLU A 184 11.23 -1.02 -28.64
CA GLU A 184 11.71 0.29 -29.15
C GLU A 184 12.38 1.13 -28.05
N LEU A 185 12.14 0.82 -26.78
CA LEU A 185 12.89 1.44 -25.68
C LEU A 185 14.37 1.07 -25.74
N GLY A 186 14.72 -0.12 -26.25
CA GLY A 186 16.09 -0.59 -26.34
C GLY A 186 17.02 0.32 -27.16
N ASP A 187 16.46 1.13 -28.07
CA ASP A 187 17.21 2.05 -28.93
C ASP A 187 17.51 3.41 -28.28
N LEU A 188 17.05 3.60 -27.04
CA LEU A 188 17.23 4.85 -26.30
C LEU A 188 18.39 4.74 -25.31
N GLU A 189 18.87 5.89 -24.83
CA GLU A 189 19.80 5.92 -23.70
C GLU A 189 19.07 5.63 -22.39
N HIS A 190 19.66 4.79 -21.53
CA HIS A 190 19.05 4.37 -20.29
C HIS A 190 19.83 4.87 -19.08
N ILE A 191 19.08 5.18 -18.02
CA ILE A 191 19.58 5.48 -16.69
C ILE A 191 19.15 4.31 -15.81
N LEU A 192 20.10 3.45 -15.43
CA LEU A 192 19.81 2.23 -14.71
C LEU A 192 20.10 2.36 -13.21
N TYR A 193 19.30 1.64 -12.44
CA TYR A 193 19.63 1.41 -11.04
C TYR A 193 20.72 0.35 -10.94
N LYS A 194 21.81 0.68 -10.26
CA LYS A 194 22.92 -0.23 -10.03
C LYS A 194 23.50 0.00 -8.64
N SER A 195 23.39 -1.01 -7.78
CA SER A 195 24.09 -1.09 -6.51
C SER A 195 25.20 -2.13 -6.55
N ARG A 196 25.86 -2.36 -5.42
CA ARG A 196 26.92 -3.38 -5.32
C ARG A 196 26.41 -4.78 -5.68
N ASP A 197 25.19 -5.11 -5.24
CA ASP A 197 24.64 -6.47 -5.25
C ASP A 197 23.43 -6.60 -6.19
N LEU A 198 22.97 -5.50 -6.79
CA LEU A 198 21.77 -5.49 -7.64
C LEU A 198 21.95 -4.57 -8.85
N VAL A 199 21.67 -5.08 -10.02
CA VAL A 199 21.54 -4.31 -11.26
C VAL A 199 20.14 -4.52 -11.82
N LEU A 200 19.41 -3.44 -12.07
CA LEU A 200 18.08 -3.49 -12.68
C LEU A 200 18.18 -3.13 -14.17
N ASP A 201 18.82 -4.01 -14.93
CA ASP A 201 19.02 -3.89 -16.36
C ASP A 201 17.97 -4.63 -17.19
N LYS A 202 17.13 -5.44 -16.56
CA LYS A 202 16.03 -6.15 -17.19
C LYS A 202 14.69 -5.53 -16.83
N TRP A 203 14.04 -4.91 -17.81
CA TRP A 203 12.71 -4.36 -17.64
C TRP A 203 11.65 -5.29 -18.19
N THR A 204 10.66 -5.63 -17.38
CA THR A 204 9.56 -6.51 -17.76
C THR A 204 8.25 -5.73 -17.83
N PHE A 205 7.60 -5.82 -18.97
CA PHE A 205 6.32 -5.18 -19.24
C PHE A 205 5.22 -6.24 -19.37
N THR A 206 4.04 -5.93 -18.85
CA THR A 206 2.87 -6.79 -18.99
C THR A 206 1.81 -6.07 -19.81
N HIS A 207 1.39 -6.66 -20.92
CA HIS A 207 0.34 -6.09 -21.75
C HIS A 207 -1.00 -6.13 -21.01
N LYS A 208 -1.64 -4.97 -20.89
CA LYS A 208 -2.84 -4.82 -20.02
C LYS A 208 -4.00 -5.74 -20.38
N GLN A 209 -4.23 -5.99 -21.67
CA GLN A 209 -5.36 -6.79 -22.14
C GLN A 209 -5.03 -8.27 -22.25
N THR A 210 -3.86 -8.60 -22.83
CA THR A 210 -3.49 -10.00 -23.14
C THR A 210 -2.74 -10.68 -22.01
N GLN A 211 -2.26 -9.92 -21.00
CA GLN A 211 -1.40 -10.40 -19.91
C GLN A 211 -0.09 -11.04 -20.38
N GLN A 212 0.26 -10.85 -21.64
CA GLN A 212 1.56 -11.29 -22.18
C GLN A 212 2.68 -10.44 -21.60
N GLN A 213 3.77 -11.08 -21.25
CA GLN A 213 4.97 -10.42 -20.74
C GLN A 213 6.02 -10.30 -21.85
N CYS A 214 6.63 -9.13 -21.90
CA CYS A 214 7.80 -8.85 -22.71
C CYS A 214 8.90 -8.32 -21.78
N SER A 215 10.12 -8.83 -21.94
CA SER A 215 11.28 -8.36 -21.18
C SER A 215 12.34 -7.89 -22.15
N ILE A 216 12.94 -6.75 -21.82
CA ILE A 216 14.08 -6.19 -22.55
C ILE A 216 15.27 -6.11 -21.59
N GLU A 217 16.45 -6.45 -22.10
CA GLU A 217 17.72 -6.25 -21.39
C GLU A 217 18.35 -4.97 -21.93
N LEU A 218 18.82 -4.15 -21.02
CA LEU A 218 19.26 -2.79 -21.31
C LEU A 218 20.71 -2.59 -20.89
N GLU A 219 21.45 -1.88 -21.71
CA GLU A 219 22.76 -1.37 -21.36
C GLU A 219 22.68 0.12 -21.02
N SER A 220 23.54 0.60 -20.14
CA SER A 220 23.56 1.99 -19.75
C SER A 220 24.98 2.50 -19.51
N THR A 221 25.22 3.72 -19.95
CA THR A 221 26.44 4.47 -19.65
C THR A 221 26.33 5.31 -18.37
N LEU A 222 25.10 5.42 -17.81
CA LEU A 222 24.82 6.18 -16.59
C LEU A 222 23.98 5.34 -15.63
N SER A 223 24.51 5.08 -14.44
CA SER A 223 23.82 4.30 -13.42
C SER A 223 24.01 4.89 -12.04
N PHE A 224 23.00 4.72 -11.18
CA PHE A 224 22.99 5.18 -9.80
C PHE A 224 22.42 4.10 -8.88
N ASN A 225 22.78 4.15 -7.62
CA ASN A 225 22.14 3.36 -6.57
C ASN A 225 21.13 4.17 -5.75
N LEU A 226 20.74 5.34 -6.23
CA LEU A 226 19.77 6.22 -5.59
C LEU A 226 18.75 6.69 -6.62
N VAL A 227 17.47 6.40 -6.36
CA VAL A 227 16.36 6.73 -7.28
C VAL A 227 16.26 8.25 -7.51
N GLN A 228 16.56 9.07 -6.48
CA GLN A 228 16.56 10.53 -6.65
C GLN A 228 17.57 11.00 -7.70
N SER A 229 18.79 10.42 -7.70
CA SER A 229 19.80 10.74 -8.71
C SER A 229 19.41 10.29 -10.12
N MET A 230 18.69 9.17 -10.23
CA MET A 230 18.12 8.72 -11.51
C MET A 230 17.07 9.72 -12.01
N LEU A 231 16.21 10.20 -11.11
CA LEU A 231 15.21 11.23 -11.44
C LEU A 231 15.86 12.53 -11.88
N ASP A 232 16.88 12.99 -11.17
CA ASP A 232 17.61 14.22 -11.52
C ASP A 232 18.28 14.12 -12.90
N ALA A 233 18.91 12.99 -13.21
CA ALA A 233 19.48 12.73 -14.52
C ALA A 233 18.41 12.64 -15.64
N THR A 234 17.25 12.04 -15.33
CA THR A 234 16.12 11.99 -16.25
C THR A 234 15.59 13.39 -16.54
N LEU A 235 15.43 14.22 -15.51
CA LEU A 235 15.00 15.64 -15.66
C LEU A 235 16.00 16.48 -16.42
N ALA A 236 17.29 16.16 -16.31
CA ALA A 236 18.35 16.78 -17.11
C ALA A 236 18.36 16.31 -18.59
N GLY A 237 17.54 15.32 -18.96
CA GLY A 237 17.46 14.83 -20.33
C GLY A 237 18.55 13.82 -20.70
N CYS A 238 19.14 13.11 -19.72
CA CYS A 238 20.21 12.13 -19.98
C CYS A 238 19.70 10.79 -20.55
N GLY A 239 18.38 10.54 -20.53
CA GLY A 239 17.82 9.29 -21.03
C GLY A 239 16.50 8.92 -20.41
N VAL A 240 16.18 7.62 -20.49
CA VAL A 240 14.98 6.98 -19.93
C VAL A 240 15.35 6.23 -18.64
N ALA A 241 14.57 6.42 -17.58
CA ALA A 241 14.68 5.66 -16.34
C ALA A 241 13.36 4.93 -16.03
N MET A 242 13.41 3.90 -15.17
CA MET A 242 12.21 3.22 -14.66
C MET A 242 12.27 3.10 -13.14
#